data_505bbd37c9b9c51299b288648fe244c0
#
_entry.id   505bbd37c9b9c51299b288648fe244c0
#
_cell.length_a   1.000
_cell.length_b   1.000
_cell.length_c   1.000
_cell.angle_alpha   90.00
_cell.angle_beta   90.00
_cell.angle_gamma   90.00
#
_symmetry.space_group_name_H-M   'P 1'
#
loop_
_entity.id
_entity.type
_entity.pdbx_description
1 polymer ?
#
loop_
_entity_poly.entity_id
_entity_poly.type
_entity_poly.pdbx_seq_one_letter_code
_entity_poly.pdbx_strand_id
1 'polypeptide(L)'
;TYVDLLSASVGAGSANFPQDEDGMIRRAPTAIHFKGSGEVFPTLIFSAVMDILGIPANGFLYDFDNHLLRLRDTTGTIVREIPIDEQGRMYVNYYGMFKTFYYIPYMYCFDPEMLDPSYWEGKVALVGASLPGLMDLRNTPVQETFAGVEIHANVIHSILQNEFVKRASNSQNFLSILLLAALIGALSAVPNKPFWGFLIL
;
A
#
# COMPACT_ATOMS: atom_id res chain seq x y z
N THR A 1 5.88 -24.70 -3.11
CA THR A 1 5.28 -24.50 -1.78
C THR A 1 5.28 -25.83 -1.09
N TYR A 2 5.84 -25.90 0.11
CA TYR A 2 5.80 -27.14 0.91
C TYR A 2 4.39 -27.41 1.35
N VAL A 3 3.89 -28.58 1.06
CA VAL A 3 2.51 -29.01 1.37
C VAL A 3 2.20 -28.88 2.87
N ASP A 4 3.21 -29.20 3.70
CA ASP A 4 3.08 -29.11 5.17
C ASP A 4 2.87 -27.67 5.68
N LEU A 5 3.57 -26.68 5.07
CA LEU A 5 3.37 -25.26 5.40
C LEU A 5 2.00 -24.77 4.93
N LEU A 6 1.56 -25.20 3.75
CA LEU A 6 0.25 -24.82 3.24
C LEU A 6 -0.89 -25.41 4.09
N SER A 7 -0.76 -26.65 4.54
CA SER A 7 -1.75 -27.30 5.39
C SER A 7 -1.84 -26.68 6.79
N ALA A 8 -0.76 -26.06 7.28
CA ALA A 8 -0.70 -25.37 8.57
C ALA A 8 -1.08 -23.87 8.47
N SER A 9 -1.23 -23.33 7.25
CA SER A 9 -1.57 -21.92 7.06
C SER A 9 -3.09 -21.68 7.06
N VAL A 10 -3.51 -20.54 7.56
CA VAL A 10 -4.91 -20.07 7.50
C VAL A 10 -5.29 -19.66 6.08
N GLY A 11 -4.32 -19.23 5.27
CA GLY A 11 -4.56 -18.80 3.90
C GLY A 11 -3.28 -18.65 3.10
N ALA A 12 -3.43 -18.41 1.81
CA ALA A 12 -2.34 -18.12 0.89
C ALA A 12 -2.76 -17.00 -0.07
N GLY A 13 -1.79 -16.30 -0.61
CA GLY A 13 -2.04 -15.23 -1.57
C GLY A 13 -0.78 -14.85 -2.33
N SER A 14 -0.93 -14.08 -3.40
CA SER A 14 0.21 -13.55 -4.14
C SER A 14 0.85 -12.38 -3.40
N ALA A 15 2.17 -12.40 -3.30
CA ALA A 15 2.99 -11.35 -2.72
C ALA A 15 3.57 -10.38 -3.77
N ASN A 16 3.14 -10.46 -5.03
CA ASN A 16 3.72 -9.67 -6.10
C ASN A 16 3.20 -8.23 -6.13
N PHE A 17 4.13 -7.28 -6.26
CA PHE A 17 3.83 -5.89 -6.59
C PHE A 17 4.23 -5.59 -8.03
N PRO A 18 3.28 -5.35 -8.94
CA PRO A 18 3.60 -4.86 -10.27
C PRO A 18 4.19 -3.45 -10.17
N GLN A 19 5.25 -3.21 -10.93
CA GLN A 19 5.85 -1.90 -11.08
C GLN A 19 5.01 -1.03 -12.03
N ASP A 20 5.04 0.27 -11.80
CA ASP A 20 4.54 1.26 -12.77
C ASP A 20 5.51 1.34 -13.97
N GLU A 21 5.13 2.06 -15.04
CA GLU A 21 5.93 2.19 -16.27
C GLU A 21 7.35 2.72 -16.05
N ASP A 22 7.55 3.50 -15.01
CA ASP A 22 8.86 4.04 -14.61
C ASP A 22 9.65 3.13 -13.66
N GLY A 23 9.17 1.90 -13.44
CA GLY A 23 9.83 0.91 -12.60
C GLY A 23 9.61 1.08 -11.10
N MET A 24 8.83 2.06 -10.66
CA MET A 24 8.54 2.29 -9.24
C MET A 24 7.27 1.55 -8.78
N ILE A 25 7.24 1.15 -7.52
CA ILE A 25 6.05 0.58 -6.90
C ILE A 25 5.33 1.67 -6.12
N ARG A 26 4.19 2.13 -6.65
CA ARG A 26 3.30 3.10 -6.00
C ARG A 26 1.97 2.50 -5.61
N ARG A 27 1.63 1.35 -6.18
CA ARG A 27 0.31 0.74 -6.06
C ARG A 27 0.41 -0.73 -5.71
N ALA A 28 -0.45 -1.14 -4.78
CA ALA A 28 -0.60 -2.51 -4.35
C ALA A 28 -1.87 -3.11 -4.97
N PRO A 29 -1.80 -4.25 -5.67
CA PRO A 29 -2.98 -4.94 -6.13
C PRO A 29 -3.76 -5.48 -4.93
N THR A 30 -5.08 -5.34 -4.95
CA THR A 30 -5.93 -5.84 -3.88
C THR A 30 -6.31 -7.29 -4.08
N ALA A 31 -6.44 -7.71 -5.34
CA ALA A 31 -6.71 -9.10 -5.72
C ALA A 31 -6.02 -9.45 -7.04
N ILE A 32 -6.00 -10.74 -7.33
CA ILE A 32 -5.49 -11.32 -8.58
C ILE A 32 -6.61 -12.07 -9.27
N HIS A 33 -6.78 -11.77 -10.55
CA HIS A 33 -7.65 -12.52 -11.44
C HIS A 33 -6.86 -13.68 -12.05
N PHE A 34 -7.30 -14.90 -11.78
CA PHE A 34 -6.70 -16.08 -12.36
C PHE A 34 -7.34 -16.40 -13.71
N LYS A 35 -6.62 -16.14 -14.80
CA LYS A 35 -7.15 -16.27 -16.17
C LYS A 35 -7.66 -17.68 -16.52
N GLY A 36 -7.18 -18.73 -15.84
CA GLY A 36 -7.54 -20.11 -16.13
C GLY A 36 -8.92 -20.50 -15.63
N SER A 37 -9.33 -20.02 -14.44
CA SER A 37 -10.65 -20.32 -13.84
C SER A 37 -11.61 -19.13 -13.88
N GLY A 38 -11.13 -17.93 -14.15
CA GLY A 38 -11.92 -16.70 -14.03
C GLY A 38 -12.14 -16.24 -12.59
N GLU A 39 -11.54 -16.92 -11.63
CA GLU A 39 -11.68 -16.61 -10.21
C GLU A 39 -10.79 -15.44 -9.80
N VAL A 40 -11.26 -14.70 -8.79
CA VAL A 40 -10.55 -13.56 -8.19
C VAL A 40 -10.19 -13.92 -6.76
N PHE A 41 -8.89 -13.85 -6.46
CA PHE A 41 -8.37 -14.14 -5.13
C PHE A 41 -7.74 -12.86 -4.53
N PRO A 42 -7.97 -12.55 -3.25
CA PRO A 42 -7.24 -11.48 -2.59
C PRO A 42 -5.73 -11.75 -2.62
N THR A 43 -4.93 -10.68 -2.64
CA THR A 43 -3.48 -10.83 -2.46
C THR A 43 -3.16 -11.29 -1.05
N LEU A 44 -1.90 -11.70 -0.81
CA LEU A 44 -1.43 -12.13 0.52
C LEU A 44 -1.75 -11.11 1.62
N ILE A 45 -1.51 -9.83 1.33
CA ILE A 45 -1.80 -8.74 2.26
C ILE A 45 -3.28 -8.66 2.59
N PHE A 46 -4.13 -8.67 1.56
CA PHE A 46 -5.56 -8.54 1.76
C PHE A 46 -6.16 -9.78 2.42
N SER A 47 -5.65 -10.98 2.12
CA SER A 47 -6.02 -12.19 2.86
C SER A 47 -5.67 -12.06 4.34
N ALA A 48 -4.46 -11.62 4.68
CA ALA A 48 -4.04 -11.44 6.06
C ALA A 48 -4.85 -10.35 6.78
N VAL A 49 -5.10 -9.21 6.12
CA VAL A 49 -5.92 -8.13 6.69
C VAL A 49 -7.37 -8.57 6.91
N MET A 50 -7.95 -9.34 5.99
CA MET A 50 -9.29 -9.87 6.15
C MET A 50 -9.39 -10.79 7.37
N ASP A 51 -8.39 -11.65 7.57
CA ASP A 51 -8.31 -12.52 8.73
C ASP A 51 -8.19 -11.71 10.04
N ILE A 52 -7.27 -10.76 10.09
CA ILE A 52 -7.05 -9.86 11.25
C ILE A 52 -8.33 -9.07 11.61
N LEU A 53 -9.07 -8.60 10.62
CA LEU A 53 -10.29 -7.81 10.83
C LEU A 53 -11.56 -8.66 10.95
N GLY A 54 -11.47 -9.98 10.86
CA GLY A 54 -12.62 -10.88 10.89
C GLY A 54 -13.56 -10.72 9.69
N ILE A 55 -13.02 -10.36 8.52
CA ILE A 55 -13.79 -10.16 7.28
C ILE A 55 -14.00 -11.52 6.58
N PRO A 56 -15.25 -11.93 6.33
CA PRO A 56 -15.51 -13.17 5.62
C PRO A 56 -15.15 -13.06 4.12
N ALA A 57 -14.95 -14.18 3.44
CA ALA A 57 -14.58 -14.21 2.02
C ALA A 57 -15.53 -13.42 1.11
N ASN A 58 -16.82 -13.40 1.44
CA ASN A 58 -17.84 -12.62 0.73
C ASN A 58 -17.93 -11.14 1.16
N GLY A 59 -17.11 -10.73 2.13
CA GLY A 59 -17.03 -9.34 2.60
C GLY A 59 -16.10 -8.44 1.77
N PHE A 60 -15.48 -8.97 0.72
CA PHE A 60 -14.56 -8.27 -0.16
C PHE A 60 -15.29 -7.78 -1.42
N LEU A 61 -15.69 -6.51 -1.44
CA LEU A 61 -16.62 -5.96 -2.45
C LEU A 61 -16.04 -4.77 -3.20
N TYR A 62 -15.93 -4.89 -4.52
CA TYR A 62 -15.53 -3.79 -5.40
C TYR A 62 -16.72 -2.89 -5.75
N ASP A 63 -16.49 -1.59 -5.69
CA ASP A 63 -17.32 -0.52 -6.20
C ASP A 63 -16.49 0.33 -7.16
N PHE A 64 -16.36 -0.13 -8.40
CA PHE A 64 -15.54 0.55 -9.40
C PHE A 64 -16.10 1.91 -9.82
N ASP A 65 -17.41 2.12 -9.73
CA ASP A 65 -18.04 3.40 -10.04
C ASP A 65 -17.59 4.52 -9.09
N ASN A 66 -17.41 4.16 -7.82
CA ASN A 66 -16.93 5.06 -6.79
C ASN A 66 -15.42 4.93 -6.49
N HIS A 67 -14.70 4.08 -7.21
CA HIS A 67 -13.29 3.78 -7.00
C HIS A 67 -12.99 3.32 -5.56
N LEU A 68 -13.80 2.40 -5.03
CA LEU A 68 -13.69 1.88 -3.67
C LEU A 68 -13.67 0.36 -3.65
N LEU A 69 -12.86 -0.18 -2.75
CA LEU A 69 -13.00 -1.53 -2.24
C LEU A 69 -13.57 -1.45 -0.83
N ARG A 70 -14.73 -2.10 -0.59
CA ARG A 70 -15.37 -2.17 0.70
C ARG A 70 -15.11 -3.52 1.36
N LEU A 71 -14.61 -3.48 2.58
CA LEU A 71 -14.50 -4.65 3.44
C LEU A 71 -15.67 -4.64 4.42
N ARG A 72 -16.48 -5.72 4.43
CA ARG A 72 -17.65 -5.88 5.31
C ARG A 72 -17.44 -7.04 6.25
N ASP A 73 -17.88 -6.85 7.48
CA ASP A 73 -17.92 -7.90 8.49
C ASP A 73 -19.06 -8.90 8.26
N THR A 74 -19.21 -9.87 9.14
CA THR A 74 -20.25 -10.90 9.10
C THR A 74 -21.67 -10.33 9.28
N THR A 75 -21.81 -9.12 9.81
CA THR A 75 -23.10 -8.42 9.96
C THR A 75 -23.47 -7.59 8.72
N GLY A 76 -22.55 -7.47 7.75
CA GLY A 76 -22.69 -6.63 6.56
C GLY A 76 -22.28 -5.17 6.79
N THR A 77 -21.74 -4.84 7.97
CA THR A 77 -21.24 -3.49 8.28
C THR A 77 -19.92 -3.23 7.56
N ILE A 78 -19.78 -2.05 6.95
CA ILE A 78 -18.54 -1.64 6.30
C ILE A 78 -17.50 -1.32 7.36
N VAL A 79 -16.43 -2.11 7.42
CA VAL A 79 -15.29 -1.94 8.33
C VAL A 79 -14.23 -1.05 7.73
N ARG A 80 -14.03 -1.12 6.41
CA ARG A 80 -13.04 -0.30 5.67
C ARG A 80 -13.59 0.08 4.30
N GLU A 81 -13.28 1.31 3.88
CA GLU A 81 -13.45 1.78 2.50
C GLU A 81 -12.09 2.22 1.96
N ILE A 82 -11.54 1.41 1.08
CA ILE A 82 -10.19 1.55 0.55
C ILE A 82 -10.28 2.17 -0.85
N PRO A 83 -9.68 3.35 -1.09
CA PRO A 83 -9.63 3.94 -2.41
C PRO A 83 -8.79 3.08 -3.36
N ILE A 84 -9.34 2.78 -4.53
CA ILE A 84 -8.69 1.98 -5.57
C ILE A 84 -8.69 2.71 -6.91
N ASP A 85 -7.79 2.31 -7.79
CA ASP A 85 -7.80 2.74 -9.18
C ASP A 85 -8.73 1.85 -10.05
N GLU A 86 -8.80 2.15 -11.34
CA GLU A 86 -9.59 1.42 -12.33
C GLU A 86 -9.21 -0.06 -12.50
N GLN A 87 -8.01 -0.43 -11.99
CA GLN A 87 -7.49 -1.79 -12.01
C GLN A 87 -7.61 -2.50 -10.64
N GLY A 88 -8.31 -1.89 -9.69
CA GLY A 88 -8.49 -2.45 -8.36
C GLY A 88 -7.23 -2.40 -7.48
N ARG A 89 -6.32 -1.44 -7.72
CA ARG A 89 -5.09 -1.26 -6.94
C ARG A 89 -5.22 -0.06 -6.02
N MET A 90 -4.78 -0.18 -4.77
CA MET A 90 -4.66 0.94 -3.84
C MET A 90 -3.29 1.61 -3.92
N TYR A 91 -3.21 2.91 -3.65
CA TYR A 91 -1.93 3.58 -3.49
C TYR A 91 -1.28 3.16 -2.17
N VAL A 92 0.02 2.86 -2.25
CA VAL A 92 0.80 2.55 -1.04
C VAL A 92 1.09 3.85 -0.29
N ASN A 93 0.66 3.93 0.95
CA ASN A 93 1.04 5.01 1.85
C ASN A 93 2.39 4.65 2.49
N TYR A 94 3.48 5.25 2.00
CA TYR A 94 4.81 5.04 2.56
C TYR A 94 5.00 5.94 3.77
N TYR A 95 5.10 5.35 4.96
CA TYR A 95 5.24 6.07 6.24
C TYR A 95 6.66 6.60 6.48
N GLY A 96 7.62 6.21 5.66
CA GLY A 96 8.99 6.67 5.75
C GLY A 96 9.95 5.89 4.87
N MET A 97 11.24 6.07 5.13
CA MET A 97 12.32 5.37 4.43
C MET A 97 12.46 3.92 4.94
N PHE A 98 13.31 3.14 4.28
CA PHE A 98 13.65 1.77 4.72
C PHE A 98 14.00 1.69 6.21
N LYS A 99 13.43 0.70 6.90
CA LYS A 99 13.48 0.51 8.36
C LYS A 99 12.63 1.49 9.18
N THR A 100 11.56 2.01 8.61
CA THR A 100 10.53 2.73 9.38
C THR A 100 9.81 1.80 10.36
N PHE A 101 9.57 0.55 9.97
CA PHE A 101 9.07 -0.48 10.87
C PHE A 101 10.20 -1.14 11.65
N TYR A 102 9.87 -1.77 12.78
CA TYR A 102 10.86 -2.44 13.63
C TYR A 102 11.33 -3.76 13.01
N TYR A 103 12.63 -3.92 12.86
CA TYR A 103 13.27 -5.10 12.30
C TYR A 103 13.89 -5.95 13.40
N ILE A 104 13.58 -7.24 13.41
CA ILE A 104 14.17 -8.23 14.29
C ILE A 104 14.96 -9.22 13.44
N PRO A 105 16.25 -9.44 13.69
CA PRO A 105 16.99 -10.50 13.03
C PRO A 105 16.31 -11.84 13.24
N TYR A 106 16.07 -12.57 12.15
CA TYR A 106 15.32 -13.84 12.19
C TYR A 106 15.91 -14.87 13.15
N MET A 107 17.22 -14.84 13.35
CA MET A 107 17.89 -15.71 14.31
C MET A 107 17.41 -15.53 15.76
N TYR A 108 16.96 -14.34 16.15
CA TYR A 108 16.48 -14.10 17.52
C TYR A 108 15.13 -14.76 17.80
N CYS A 109 14.37 -15.09 16.77
CA CYS A 109 13.09 -15.81 16.92
C CYS A 109 13.27 -17.25 17.44
N PHE A 110 14.48 -17.82 17.37
CA PHE A 110 14.79 -19.16 17.85
C PHE A 110 15.44 -19.20 19.23
N ASP A 111 15.69 -18.04 19.81
CA ASP A 111 16.35 -17.91 21.12
C ASP A 111 15.43 -17.15 22.09
N PRO A 112 14.76 -17.86 23.03
CA PRO A 112 13.88 -17.23 24.00
C PRO A 112 14.61 -16.24 24.96
N GLU A 113 15.95 -16.36 25.12
CA GLU A 113 16.72 -15.41 25.91
C GLU A 113 16.90 -14.09 25.19
N MET A 114 16.91 -14.12 23.85
CA MET A 114 17.02 -12.93 22.99
C MET A 114 15.68 -12.25 22.73
N LEU A 115 14.60 -13.03 22.66
CA LEU A 115 13.26 -12.52 22.34
C LEU A 115 12.19 -13.34 23.10
N ASP A 116 11.63 -12.73 24.11
CA ASP A 116 10.52 -13.33 24.88
C ASP A 116 9.32 -13.59 23.97
N PRO A 117 8.69 -14.79 24.00
CA PRO A 117 7.51 -15.10 23.20
C PRO A 117 6.35 -14.12 23.39
N SER A 118 6.19 -13.53 24.57
CA SER A 118 5.16 -12.51 24.84
C SER A 118 5.33 -11.23 23.99
N TYR A 119 6.53 -10.99 23.45
CA TYR A 119 6.78 -9.88 22.54
C TYR A 119 5.83 -9.87 21.33
N TRP A 120 5.41 -11.05 20.88
CA TRP A 120 4.57 -11.21 19.68
C TRP A 120 3.08 -10.97 19.91
N GLU A 121 2.66 -10.87 21.16
CA GLU A 121 1.24 -10.69 21.49
C GLU A 121 0.69 -9.39 20.89
N GLY A 122 -0.43 -9.51 20.16
CA GLY A 122 -1.10 -8.38 19.52
C GLY A 122 -0.35 -7.74 18.35
N LYS A 123 0.70 -8.39 17.83
CA LYS A 123 1.51 -7.87 16.72
C LYS A 123 1.33 -8.68 15.45
N VAL A 124 1.46 -8.01 14.33
CA VAL A 124 1.58 -8.61 13.01
C VAL A 124 3.06 -8.72 12.68
N ALA A 125 3.55 -9.95 12.54
CA ALA A 125 4.93 -10.22 12.15
C ALA A 125 5.01 -10.60 10.68
N LEU A 126 5.88 -9.91 9.92
CA LEU A 126 6.15 -10.22 8.53
C LEU A 126 7.56 -10.83 8.43
N VAL A 127 7.66 -11.99 7.82
CA VAL A 127 8.94 -12.66 7.55
C VAL A 127 9.28 -12.46 6.08
N GLY A 128 10.42 -11.85 5.80
CA GLY A 128 10.85 -11.60 4.43
C GLY A 128 12.32 -11.20 4.32
N ALA A 129 12.83 -11.24 3.10
CA ALA A 129 14.20 -10.86 2.80
C ALA A 129 14.34 -9.33 2.84
N SER A 130 15.35 -8.84 3.58
CA SER A 130 15.62 -7.41 3.71
C SER A 130 17.08 -7.03 3.40
N LEU A 131 17.92 -8.01 3.06
CA LEU A 131 19.34 -7.77 2.79
C LEU A 131 19.61 -7.65 1.28
N PRO A 132 20.57 -6.78 0.88
CA PRO A 132 21.09 -6.76 -0.49
C PRO A 132 21.57 -8.15 -0.92
N GLY A 133 21.19 -8.56 -2.14
CA GLY A 133 21.56 -9.87 -2.67
C GLY A 133 20.49 -10.98 -2.53
N LEU A 134 19.46 -10.76 -1.72
CA LEU A 134 18.33 -11.69 -1.61
C LEU A 134 17.20 -11.41 -2.61
N MET A 135 17.45 -10.54 -3.60
CA MET A 135 16.60 -10.24 -4.78
C MET A 135 15.19 -9.69 -4.48
N ASP A 136 14.90 -9.25 -3.26
CA ASP A 136 13.61 -8.64 -2.91
C ASP A 136 13.72 -7.13 -2.62
N LEU A 137 14.67 -6.46 -3.30
CA LEU A 137 14.78 -5.01 -3.26
C LEU A 137 13.97 -4.40 -4.40
N ARG A 138 13.21 -3.38 -4.08
CA ARG A 138 12.26 -2.72 -4.97
C ARG A 138 12.52 -1.22 -5.03
N ASN A 139 12.21 -0.64 -6.19
CA ASN A 139 12.25 0.80 -6.37
C ASN A 139 10.92 1.42 -5.96
N THR A 140 10.96 2.43 -5.10
CA THR A 140 9.78 3.10 -4.54
C THR A 140 9.92 4.61 -4.65
N PRO A 141 8.83 5.40 -4.54
CA PRO A 141 8.90 6.86 -4.59
C PRO A 141 9.70 7.51 -3.47
N VAL A 142 9.91 6.80 -2.36
CA VAL A 142 10.63 7.33 -1.19
C VAL A 142 12.09 6.92 -1.16
N GLN A 143 12.43 5.80 -1.82
CA GLN A 143 13.80 5.29 -1.85
C GLN A 143 13.98 4.26 -2.98
N GLU A 144 15.14 4.30 -3.67
CA GLU A 144 15.45 3.38 -4.78
C GLU A 144 15.66 1.94 -4.34
N THR A 145 16.10 1.73 -3.11
CA THR A 145 16.37 0.40 -2.55
C THR A 145 15.52 0.18 -1.32
N PHE A 146 14.39 -0.48 -1.49
CA PHE A 146 13.38 -0.71 -0.45
C PHE A 146 13.05 -2.20 -0.36
N ALA A 147 12.99 -2.75 0.85
CA ALA A 147 12.66 -4.17 1.01
C ALA A 147 11.18 -4.44 0.67
N GLY A 148 10.94 -5.46 -0.16
CA GLY A 148 9.58 -5.84 -0.56
C GLY A 148 8.68 -6.16 0.64
N VAL A 149 9.22 -6.81 1.66
CA VAL A 149 8.49 -7.10 2.91
C VAL A 149 8.01 -5.82 3.61
N GLU A 150 8.75 -4.72 3.53
CA GLU A 150 8.35 -3.46 4.15
C GLU A 150 7.28 -2.72 3.32
N ILE A 151 7.19 -2.97 2.00
CA ILE A 151 6.04 -2.51 1.21
C ILE A 151 4.76 -3.18 1.72
N HIS A 152 4.81 -4.49 1.98
CA HIS A 152 3.70 -5.21 2.60
C HIS A 152 3.32 -4.61 3.95
N ALA A 153 4.31 -4.29 4.80
CA ALA A 153 4.07 -3.66 6.10
C ALA A 153 3.35 -2.30 5.97
N ASN A 154 3.79 -1.44 5.03
CA ASN A 154 3.14 -0.15 4.76
C ASN A 154 1.67 -0.32 4.36
N VAL A 155 1.35 -1.29 3.48
CA VAL A 155 -0.02 -1.55 3.05
C VAL A 155 -0.89 -2.05 4.19
N ILE A 156 -0.42 -3.04 4.96
CA ILE A 156 -1.15 -3.58 6.12
C ILE A 156 -1.39 -2.46 7.13
N HIS A 157 -0.37 -1.70 7.48
CA HIS A 157 -0.47 -0.60 8.44
C HIS A 157 -1.50 0.44 8.00
N SER A 158 -1.44 0.85 6.73
CA SER A 158 -2.40 1.80 6.12
C SER A 158 -3.85 1.31 6.26
N ILE A 159 -4.11 0.03 5.99
CA ILE A 159 -5.46 -0.53 6.09
C ILE A 159 -5.92 -0.63 7.55
N LEU A 160 -5.03 -1.06 8.46
CA LEU A 160 -5.37 -1.17 9.88
C LEU A 160 -5.64 0.20 10.52
N GLN A 161 -4.86 1.23 10.18
CA GLN A 161 -5.03 2.60 10.65
C GLN A 161 -6.15 3.37 9.92
N ASN A 162 -6.69 2.80 8.83
CA ASN A 162 -7.68 3.45 7.97
C ASN A 162 -7.14 4.76 7.31
N GLU A 163 -5.86 4.76 6.95
CA GLU A 163 -5.16 5.90 6.36
C GLU A 163 -4.80 5.63 4.91
N PHE A 164 -5.45 6.32 3.98
CA PHE A 164 -5.29 6.05 2.54
C PHE A 164 -4.87 7.27 1.76
N VAL A 165 -3.93 7.07 0.84
CA VAL A 165 -3.59 8.06 -0.19
C VAL A 165 -4.70 8.07 -1.25
N LYS A 166 -5.27 9.23 -1.50
CA LYS A 166 -6.31 9.44 -2.51
C LYS A 166 -5.77 10.25 -3.67
N ARG A 167 -6.09 9.84 -4.88
CA ARG A 167 -5.81 10.64 -6.06
C ARG A 167 -6.82 11.80 -6.12
N ALA A 168 -6.32 13.01 -6.36
CA ALA A 168 -7.19 14.15 -6.63
C ALA A 168 -8.02 13.91 -7.90
N SER A 169 -9.27 14.32 -7.88
CA SER A 169 -10.15 14.23 -9.05
C SER A 169 -9.67 15.16 -10.19
N ASN A 170 -10.06 14.85 -11.42
CA ASN A 170 -9.69 15.68 -12.57
C ASN A 170 -10.21 17.12 -12.41
N SER A 171 -11.37 17.32 -11.80
CA SER A 171 -11.92 18.65 -11.51
C SER A 171 -11.11 19.40 -10.46
N GLN A 172 -10.64 18.73 -9.41
CA GLN A 172 -9.75 19.33 -8.41
C GLN A 172 -8.40 19.72 -9.02
N ASN A 173 -7.82 18.86 -9.85
CA ASN A 173 -6.59 19.15 -10.57
C ASN A 173 -6.77 20.34 -11.51
N PHE A 174 -7.84 20.37 -12.31
CA PHE A 174 -8.15 21.48 -13.21
C PHE A 174 -8.32 22.79 -12.45
N LEU A 175 -9.08 22.78 -11.36
CA LEU A 175 -9.28 23.97 -10.52
C LEU A 175 -7.97 24.46 -9.91
N SER A 176 -7.11 23.57 -9.44
CA SER A 176 -5.80 23.91 -8.87
C SER A 176 -4.89 24.56 -9.92
N ILE A 177 -4.87 24.02 -11.15
CA ILE A 177 -4.11 24.58 -12.26
C ILE A 177 -4.64 25.97 -12.62
N LEU A 178 -5.98 26.15 -12.71
CA LEU A 178 -6.61 27.41 -13.01
C LEU A 178 -6.28 28.48 -11.95
N LEU A 179 -6.36 28.12 -10.68
CA LEU A 179 -6.04 29.03 -9.57
C LEU A 179 -4.56 29.45 -9.59
N LEU A 180 -3.64 28.50 -9.82
CA LEU A 180 -2.22 28.79 -9.94
C LEU A 180 -1.93 29.71 -11.13
N ALA A 181 -2.52 29.43 -12.29
CA ALA A 181 -2.36 30.25 -13.48
C ALA A 181 -2.89 31.67 -13.25
N ALA A 182 -4.06 31.82 -12.63
CA ALA A 182 -4.63 33.11 -12.27
C ALA A 182 -3.74 33.91 -11.29
N LEU A 183 -3.19 33.21 -10.27
CA LEU A 183 -2.28 33.81 -9.29
C LEU A 183 -1.00 34.31 -9.96
N ILE A 184 -0.37 33.48 -10.78
CA ILE A 184 0.84 33.85 -11.51
C ILE A 184 0.55 35.03 -12.47
N GLY A 185 -0.57 35.00 -13.19
CA GLY A 185 -1.01 36.08 -14.06
C GLY A 185 -1.23 37.41 -13.32
N ALA A 186 -1.90 37.34 -12.15
CA ALA A 186 -2.13 38.52 -11.32
C ALA A 186 -0.81 39.12 -10.77
N LEU A 187 0.11 38.25 -10.32
CA LEU A 187 1.45 38.68 -9.88
C LEU A 187 2.27 39.29 -10.98
N SER A 188 2.18 38.79 -12.21
CA SER A 188 2.87 39.29 -13.38
C SER A 188 2.30 40.61 -13.87
N ALA A 189 1.02 40.92 -13.62
CA ALA A 189 0.35 42.15 -14.03
C ALA A 189 0.64 43.33 -13.09
N VAL A 190 1.32 43.13 -11.94
CA VAL A 190 1.72 44.22 -11.03
C VAL A 190 2.86 45.02 -11.65
N PRO A 191 2.62 46.27 -12.16
CA PRO A 191 3.63 47.06 -12.83
C PRO A 191 4.70 47.54 -11.83
N ASN A 192 5.94 47.59 -12.31
CA ASN A 192 7.09 48.26 -11.69
C ASN A 192 7.77 47.61 -10.47
N LYS A 193 7.80 46.28 -10.35
CA LYS A 193 8.77 45.66 -9.45
C LYS A 193 9.69 44.71 -10.19
N PRO A 194 10.96 45.09 -10.45
CA PRO A 194 11.93 44.26 -11.20
C PRO A 194 12.25 42.93 -10.53
N PHE A 195 11.85 42.75 -9.28
CA PHE A 195 12.07 41.53 -8.51
C PHE A 195 11.23 40.33 -9.00
N TRP A 196 10.05 40.57 -9.58
CA TRP A 196 9.17 39.48 -10.04
C TRP A 196 9.53 38.94 -11.43
N GLY A 197 10.30 39.71 -12.23
CA GLY A 197 10.81 39.24 -13.53
C GLY A 197 11.88 38.15 -13.42
N PHE A 198 12.57 38.04 -12.30
CA PHE A 198 13.60 37.00 -12.04
C PHE A 198 13.04 35.66 -11.60
N LEU A 199 11.78 35.59 -11.16
CA LEU A 199 11.13 34.37 -10.66
C LEU A 199 10.40 33.60 -11.78
N ILE A 200 10.30 34.17 -12.97
CA ILE A 200 9.55 33.63 -14.13
C ILE A 200 10.50 33.14 -15.24
N LEU A 201 11.80 33.37 -15.12
CA LEU A 201 12.85 32.83 -15.99
C LEU A 201 13.54 31.63 -15.36
#